data_b53364759740b5b8090febe5ee358389
#
_entry.id   b53364759740b5b8090febe5ee358389
#
_cell.length_a   1.000
_cell.length_b   1.000
_cell.length_c   1.000
_cell.angle_alpha   90.00
_cell.angle_beta   90.00
_cell.angle_gamma   90.00
#
_symmetry.space_group_name_H-M   'P 1'
#
loop_
_entity.id
_entity.type
_entity.pdbx_description
1 polymer ?
#
loop_
_entity_poly.entity_id
_entity_poly.type
_entity_poly.pdbx_seq_one_letter_code
_entity_poly.pdbx_strand_id
1 'polypeptide(L)' 'MQDRIYQRKKQLVEKFIKKHGKRVDHSFILNEVDVDYDTLMKILSELRNEGHLR' A
#
# COMPACT_ATOMS: atom_id res chain seq x y z
N MET A 1 17.65 5.46 -7.73
CA MET A 1 18.04 4.65 -6.57
C MET A 1 16.82 4.22 -5.78
N GLN A 2 16.75 2.97 -5.44
CA GLN A 2 15.59 2.47 -4.75
C GLN A 2 15.59 2.85 -3.29
N ASP A 3 14.49 3.31 -2.84
CA ASP A 3 14.34 3.79 -1.50
C ASP A 3 13.89 2.66 -0.59
N ARG A 4 14.68 2.36 0.43
CA ARG A 4 14.34 1.31 1.39
C ARG A 4 13.08 1.67 2.16
N ILE A 5 12.89 2.95 2.42
CA ILE A 5 11.71 3.42 3.12
C ILE A 5 10.47 3.14 2.27
N TYR A 6 10.57 3.38 0.98
CA TYR A 6 9.46 3.11 0.09
C TYR A 6 9.11 1.61 0.07
N GLN A 7 10.14 0.76 -0.02
CA GLN A 7 9.90 -0.67 -0.04
C GLN A 7 9.25 -1.16 1.24
N ARG A 8 9.68 -0.62 2.36
CA ARG A 8 9.08 -0.98 3.64
C ARG A 8 7.62 -0.58 3.69
N LYS A 9 7.32 0.63 3.24
CA LYS A 9 5.94 1.12 3.23
C LYS A 9 5.07 0.29 2.29
N LYS A 10 5.62 -0.08 1.15
CA LYS A 10 4.90 -0.94 0.21
C LYS A 10 4.56 -2.28 0.85
N GLN A 11 5.51 -2.87 1.56
CA GLN A 11 5.26 -4.13 2.24
C GLN A 11 4.20 -4.00 3.32
N LEU A 12 4.22 -2.90 4.06
CA LEU A 12 3.23 -2.67 5.10
C LEU A 12 1.83 -2.53 4.50
N VAL A 13 1.72 -1.79 3.40
CA VAL A 13 0.44 -1.64 2.72
C VAL A 13 -0.05 -2.98 2.21
N GLU A 14 0.83 -3.76 1.61
CA GLU A 14 0.46 -5.07 1.09
C GLU A 14 -0.05 -5.98 2.19
N LYS A 15 0.66 -6.04 3.31
CA LYS A 15 0.24 -6.84 4.46
C LYS A 15 -1.12 -6.39 4.96
N PHE A 16 -1.29 -5.07 5.04
CA PHE A 16 -2.53 -4.51 5.55
C PHE A 16 -3.71 -4.91 4.68
N ILE A 17 -3.52 -4.82 3.36
CA ILE A 17 -4.57 -5.19 2.42
C ILE A 17 -4.89 -6.68 2.52
N LYS A 18 -3.87 -7.51 2.61
CA LYS A 18 -4.09 -8.94 2.73
C LYS A 18 -4.84 -9.30 4.00
N LYS A 19 -4.55 -8.58 5.08
CA LYS A 19 -5.20 -8.84 6.36
C LYS A 19 -6.66 -8.41 6.35
N HIS A 20 -6.96 -7.27 5.76
CA HIS A 20 -8.30 -6.69 5.81
C HIS A 20 -9.14 -6.95 4.57
N GLY A 21 -8.51 -7.41 3.51
CA GLY A 21 -9.23 -7.73 2.28
C GLY A 21 -9.58 -6.48 1.49
N LYS A 22 -10.58 -6.62 0.63
CA LYS A 22 -10.93 -5.57 -0.31
C LYS A 22 -11.72 -4.42 0.31
N ARG A 23 -12.08 -4.53 1.57
CA ARG A 23 -12.91 -3.52 2.22
C ARG A 23 -12.11 -2.35 2.74
N VAL A 24 -10.81 -2.40 2.60
CA VAL A 24 -9.94 -1.33 3.05
C VAL A 24 -10.04 -0.16 2.07
N ASP A 25 -10.33 1.02 2.59
CA ASP A 25 -10.30 2.20 1.76
C ASP A 25 -9.02 2.99 2.03
N HIS A 26 -8.80 4.01 1.21
CA HIS A 26 -7.56 4.77 1.27
C HIS A 26 -7.38 5.50 2.59
N SER A 27 -8.47 6.04 3.12
CA SER A 27 -8.40 6.77 4.38
C SER A 27 -7.96 5.86 5.51
N PHE A 28 -8.47 4.64 5.52
CA PHE A 28 -8.12 3.68 6.54
C PHE A 28 -6.63 3.36 6.49
N ILE A 29 -6.12 3.13 5.28
CA ILE A 29 -4.70 2.83 5.10
C ILE A 29 -3.85 4.01 5.54
N LEU A 30 -4.24 5.23 5.17
CA LEU A 30 -3.48 6.41 5.53
C LEU A 30 -3.42 6.61 7.05
N ASN A 31 -4.45 6.20 7.76
CA ASN A 31 -4.46 6.28 9.21
C ASN A 31 -3.59 5.23 9.88
N GLU A 32 -3.55 4.03 9.30
CA GLU A 32 -2.86 2.91 9.93
C GLU A 32 -1.42 2.78 9.49
N VAL A 33 -1.12 3.20 8.27
CA VAL A 33 0.22 3.11 7.72
C VAL A 33 0.75 4.53 7.55
N ASP A 34 1.97 4.76 8.00
CA ASP A 34 2.59 6.08 7.90
C ASP A 34 3.05 6.33 6.47
N VAL A 35 2.11 6.75 5.63
CA VAL A 35 2.37 6.99 4.22
C VAL A 35 1.47 8.12 3.74
N ASP A 36 1.99 8.96 2.85
CA ASP A 36 1.18 10.03 2.29
C ASP A 36 0.37 9.53 1.11
N TYR A 37 -0.60 10.33 0.69
CA TYR A 37 -1.55 9.91 -0.32
C TYR A 37 -0.87 9.56 -1.65
N ASP A 38 0.05 10.42 -2.11
CA ASP A 38 0.72 10.19 -3.39
C ASP A 38 1.51 8.88 -3.38
N THR A 39 2.21 8.64 -2.29
CA THR A 39 2.97 7.40 -2.15
C THR A 39 2.04 6.19 -2.11
N LEU A 40 0.93 6.33 -1.40
CA LEU A 40 -0.05 5.24 -1.33
C LEU A 40 -0.60 4.91 -2.72
N MET A 41 -0.94 5.93 -3.50
CA MET A 41 -1.46 5.70 -4.84
C MET A 41 -0.45 4.97 -5.71
N LYS A 42 0.82 5.34 -5.59
CA LYS A 42 1.88 4.67 -6.34
C LYS A 42 2.00 3.21 -5.93
N ILE A 43 1.97 2.97 -4.63
CA ILE A 43 2.05 1.62 -4.09
C ILE A 43 0.89 0.76 -4.59
N LEU A 44 -0.32 1.30 -4.52
CA LEU A 44 -1.50 0.55 -4.95
C LEU A 44 -1.44 0.23 -6.44
N SER A 45 -0.94 1.17 -7.23
CA SER A 45 -0.78 0.95 -8.66
C SER A 45 0.19 -0.20 -8.93
N GLU A 46 1.30 -0.22 -8.21
CA GLU A 46 2.29 -1.27 -8.39
C GLU A 46 1.76 -2.62 -7.95
N LEU A 47 1.05 -2.65 -6.83
CA LEU A 47 0.47 -3.91 -6.34
C LEU A 47 -0.55 -4.45 -7.32
N ARG A 48 -1.33 -3.57 -7.92
CA ARG A 48 -2.30 -3.98 -8.94
C ARG A 48 -1.60 -4.58 -10.14
N ASN A 49 -0.53 -3.93 -10.61
CA ASN A 49 0.22 -4.42 -11.74
C ASN A 49 0.88 -5.77 -11.46
N GLU A 50 1.20 -6.01 -10.19
CA GLU A 50 1.82 -7.27 -9.79
C GLU A 50 0.79 -8.35 -9.50
N GLY A 51 -0.49 -8.04 -9.64
CA GLY A 51 -1.53 -9.03 -9.44
C GLY A 51 -1.96 -9.24 -8.00
N HIS A 52 -1.53 -8.39 -7.10
CA HIS A 52 -1.89 -8.53 -5.68
C HIS A 52 -3.27 -8.00 -5.36
N LEU A 53 -3.78 -7.11 -6.21
CA LEU A 53 -5.11 -6.53 -6.03
C LEU A 53 -5.98 -6.93 -7.22
N ARG A 54 -7.09 -7.56 -6.91
CA ARG A 54 -7.99 -7.99 -7.96
C ARG A 54 -9.41 -7.56 -7.71
#